data_03506617a97b07586f64fe5c96f7f1c1
#
_entry.id   03506617a97b07586f64fe5c96f7f1c1
#
_cell.length_a   1.000
_cell.length_b   1.000
_cell.length_c   1.000
_cell.angle_alpha   90.00
_cell.angle_beta   90.00
_cell.angle_gamma   90.00
#
_symmetry.space_group_name_H-M   'P 1'
#
loop_
_entity.id
_entity.type
_entity.pdbx_description
1 polymer ?
#
loop_
_entity_poly.entity_id
_entity_poly.type
_entity_poly.pdbx_seq_one_letter_code
_entity_poly.pdbx_strand_id
1 'polypeptide(L)'
;MARTLEPELMDDAPAEVLVQNLRDLSRINRWLGGNWTMARLLDPYLRRNPRARILDVGAANGETVRWLAARYPEARMVSLDRAERMLRMGDGARIAGDVFVWPIRPGSVDIVICSLFLHHFEDEAVRRILAHFEEAAREAVIVVDLHRHPLARGFLPATRFLAGWHPLTVHDGVISVNAAFTPAELRQLVPRARVRSHWPWFRLSLELKVSRAQ
;
A
#
# COMPACT_ATOMS: atom_id res chain seq x y z
N MET A 1 -13.22 -16.19 8.36
CA MET A 1 -11.89 -16.03 9.01
C MET A 1 -11.94 -14.76 9.85
N ALA A 2 -11.64 -14.83 11.15
CA ALA A 2 -11.44 -13.64 11.97
C ALA A 2 -10.15 -12.91 11.54
N ARG A 3 -10.09 -11.58 11.71
CA ARG A 3 -8.89 -10.79 11.48
C ARG A 3 -7.92 -10.98 12.65
N THR A 4 -6.65 -11.26 12.34
CA THR A 4 -5.59 -11.42 13.34
C THR A 4 -4.39 -10.59 12.94
N LEU A 5 -3.82 -9.82 13.86
CA LEU A 5 -2.61 -9.05 13.67
C LEU A 5 -1.45 -9.78 14.34
N GLU A 6 -0.44 -10.09 13.57
CA GLU A 6 0.80 -10.72 14.01
C GLU A 6 1.97 -9.95 13.41
N PRO A 7 3.13 -9.84 14.11
CA PRO A 7 4.33 -9.22 13.56
C PRO A 7 4.84 -10.00 12.35
N GLU A 8 5.24 -9.30 11.30
CA GLU A 8 5.92 -9.92 10.16
C GLU A 8 7.40 -10.13 10.45
N LEU A 9 7.95 -11.27 10.03
CA LEU A 9 9.35 -11.60 10.25
C LEU A 9 10.30 -10.71 9.43
N MET A 10 9.80 -10.08 8.36
CA MET A 10 10.62 -9.18 7.54
C MET A 10 11.10 -7.93 8.29
N ASP A 11 10.40 -7.50 9.32
CA ASP A 11 10.76 -6.31 10.09
C ASP A 11 12.12 -6.46 10.77
N ASP A 12 12.43 -7.66 11.24
CA ASP A 12 13.69 -8.01 11.93
C ASP A 12 14.66 -8.84 11.06
N ALA A 13 14.33 -9.06 9.78
CA ALA A 13 15.11 -9.91 8.90
C ALA A 13 16.51 -9.34 8.61
N PRO A 14 17.55 -10.20 8.49
CA PRO A 14 18.85 -9.80 7.98
C PRO A 14 18.75 -9.17 6.57
N ALA A 15 19.68 -8.27 6.24
CA ALA A 15 19.63 -7.49 5.00
C ALA A 15 19.53 -8.37 3.74
N GLU A 16 20.24 -9.49 3.69
CA GLU A 16 20.25 -10.41 2.56
C GLU A 16 18.88 -11.07 2.34
N VAL A 17 18.24 -11.49 3.42
CA VAL A 17 16.89 -12.10 3.42
C VAL A 17 15.85 -11.04 3.05
N LEU A 18 15.98 -9.81 3.57
CA LEU A 18 15.12 -8.70 3.26
C LEU A 18 15.15 -8.36 1.77
N VAL A 19 16.33 -8.33 1.14
CA VAL A 19 16.47 -8.10 -0.31
C VAL A 19 15.67 -9.12 -1.12
N GLN A 20 15.76 -10.39 -0.76
CA GLN A 20 15.02 -11.45 -1.45
C GLN A 20 13.51 -11.31 -1.24
N ASN A 21 13.08 -11.01 -0.01
CA ASN A 21 11.66 -10.76 0.32
C ASN A 21 11.11 -9.56 -0.48
N LEU A 22 11.82 -8.44 -0.53
CA LEU A 22 11.42 -7.27 -1.31
C LEU A 22 11.31 -7.56 -2.82
N ARG A 23 12.19 -8.42 -3.36
CA ARG A 23 12.07 -8.89 -4.75
C ARG A 23 10.79 -9.70 -4.98
N ASP A 24 10.47 -10.59 -4.04
CA ASP A 24 9.24 -11.38 -4.12
C ASP A 24 7.99 -10.49 -3.99
N LEU A 25 7.99 -9.53 -3.06
CA LEU A 25 6.90 -8.56 -2.91
C LEU A 25 6.70 -7.72 -4.19
N SER A 26 7.79 -7.30 -4.84
CA SER A 26 7.74 -6.61 -6.13
C SER A 26 7.08 -7.48 -7.22
N ARG A 27 7.45 -8.76 -7.32
CA ARG A 27 6.84 -9.73 -8.23
C ARG A 27 5.35 -9.93 -7.93
N ILE A 28 5.00 -10.09 -6.65
CA ILE A 28 3.62 -10.24 -6.18
C ILE A 28 2.80 -9.01 -6.56
N ASN A 29 3.27 -7.80 -6.28
CA ASN A 29 2.56 -6.58 -6.63
C ASN A 29 2.39 -6.39 -8.15
N ARG A 30 3.40 -6.77 -8.91
CA ARG A 30 3.36 -6.69 -10.38
C ARG A 30 2.42 -7.74 -11.00
N TRP A 31 2.48 -9.00 -10.53
CA TRP A 31 1.75 -10.11 -11.17
C TRP A 31 0.36 -10.33 -10.59
N LEU A 32 0.16 -10.00 -9.32
CA LEU A 32 -1.14 -10.12 -8.65
C LEU A 32 -1.90 -8.79 -8.57
N GLY A 33 -1.76 -7.96 -9.59
CA GLY A 33 -2.63 -6.83 -9.87
C GLY A 33 -2.51 -5.61 -8.94
N GLY A 34 -1.61 -5.59 -7.94
CA GLY A 34 -1.46 -4.45 -7.02
C GLY A 34 -1.16 -3.15 -7.75
N ASN A 35 -0.06 -3.12 -8.50
CA ASN A 35 0.37 -1.94 -9.25
C ASN A 35 -0.65 -1.51 -10.32
N TRP A 36 -1.26 -2.47 -11.02
CA TRP A 36 -2.29 -2.18 -12.03
C TRP A 36 -3.57 -1.61 -11.43
N THR A 37 -3.97 -2.11 -10.26
CA THR A 37 -5.13 -1.57 -9.53
C THR A 37 -4.85 -0.14 -9.11
N MET A 38 -3.67 0.13 -8.55
CA MET A 38 -3.26 1.50 -8.17
C MET A 38 -3.25 2.43 -9.37
N ALA A 39 -2.61 2.05 -10.48
CA ALA A 39 -2.58 2.86 -11.70
C ALA A 39 -3.97 3.16 -12.23
N ARG A 40 -4.86 2.15 -12.29
CA ARG A 40 -6.24 2.32 -12.76
C ARG A 40 -7.04 3.32 -11.92
N LEU A 41 -6.79 3.37 -10.62
CA LEU A 41 -7.43 4.33 -9.72
C LEU A 41 -6.82 5.73 -9.86
N LEU A 42 -5.53 5.84 -10.17
CA LEU A 42 -4.84 7.10 -10.41
C LEU A 42 -5.14 7.71 -11.80
N ASP A 43 -5.39 6.90 -12.82
CA ASP A 43 -5.63 7.36 -14.21
C ASP A 43 -6.61 8.55 -14.32
N PRO A 44 -7.79 8.56 -13.67
CA PRO A 44 -8.72 9.69 -13.79
C PRO A 44 -8.18 11.01 -13.24
N TYR A 45 -7.32 10.95 -12.24
CA TYR A 45 -6.69 12.12 -11.61
C TYR A 45 -5.52 12.62 -12.47
N LEU A 46 -4.65 11.72 -12.91
CA LEU A 46 -3.45 12.06 -13.67
C LEU A 46 -3.74 12.50 -15.11
N ARG A 47 -4.88 12.09 -15.68
CA ARG A 47 -5.35 12.67 -16.95
C ARG A 47 -5.76 14.14 -16.83
N ARG A 48 -6.26 14.56 -15.66
CA ARG A 48 -6.64 15.96 -15.40
C ARG A 48 -5.45 16.81 -14.96
N ASN A 49 -4.55 16.21 -14.17
CA ASN A 49 -3.35 16.85 -13.67
C ASN A 49 -2.13 15.91 -13.81
N PRO A 50 -1.48 15.86 -14.99
CA PRO A 50 -0.31 15.00 -15.22
C PRO A 50 0.86 15.29 -14.27
N ARG A 51 0.94 16.53 -13.73
CA ARG A 51 2.01 16.98 -12.83
C ARG A 51 1.63 16.89 -11.35
N ALA A 52 0.62 16.10 -11.01
CA ALA A 52 0.17 15.94 -9.64
C ALA A 52 1.32 15.51 -8.71
N ARG A 53 1.28 16.03 -7.50
CA ARG A 53 2.17 15.61 -6.41
C ARG A 53 1.54 14.44 -5.67
N ILE A 54 2.23 13.32 -5.62
CA ILE A 54 1.76 12.06 -5.03
C ILE A 54 2.68 11.69 -3.89
N LEU A 55 2.09 11.41 -2.73
CA LEU A 55 2.79 10.85 -1.58
C LEU A 55 2.41 9.37 -1.46
N ASP A 56 3.41 8.48 -1.47
CA ASP A 56 3.26 7.04 -1.19
C ASP A 56 3.64 6.78 0.26
N VAL A 57 2.70 6.29 1.07
CA VAL A 57 2.88 6.06 2.51
C VAL A 57 2.97 4.57 2.79
N GLY A 58 3.95 4.18 3.63
CA GLY A 58 4.34 2.78 3.81
C GLY A 58 5.06 2.25 2.58
N ALA A 59 5.90 3.10 1.98
CA ALA A 59 6.50 2.86 0.67
C ALA A 59 7.63 1.82 0.65
N ALA A 60 8.11 1.38 1.81
CA ALA A 60 9.26 0.49 1.97
C ALA A 60 10.46 0.94 1.10
N ASN A 61 10.83 0.21 0.07
CA ASN A 61 11.91 0.57 -0.86
C ASN A 61 11.46 1.38 -2.09
N GLY A 62 10.25 1.94 -2.09
CA GLY A 62 9.73 2.79 -3.17
C GLY A 62 9.39 2.05 -4.48
N GLU A 63 9.17 0.75 -4.45
CA GLU A 63 8.87 -0.05 -5.66
C GLU A 63 7.60 0.43 -6.37
N THR A 64 6.54 0.74 -5.62
CA THR A 64 5.29 1.27 -6.17
C THR A 64 5.53 2.59 -6.89
N VAL A 65 6.25 3.51 -6.26
CA VAL A 65 6.62 4.81 -6.87
C VAL A 65 7.45 4.62 -8.13
N ARG A 66 8.46 3.77 -8.10
CA ARG A 66 9.31 3.49 -9.26
C ARG A 66 8.49 2.95 -10.45
N TRP A 67 7.57 2.03 -10.19
CA TRP A 67 6.71 1.47 -11.23
C TRP A 67 5.73 2.51 -11.78
N LEU A 68 5.13 3.33 -10.90
CA LEU A 68 4.21 4.41 -11.30
C LEU A 68 4.93 5.54 -12.04
N ALA A 69 6.13 5.92 -11.64
CA ALA A 69 6.91 6.97 -12.29
C ALA A 69 7.27 6.62 -13.74
N ALA A 70 7.53 5.34 -14.02
CA ALA A 70 7.74 4.88 -15.40
C ALA A 70 6.48 5.02 -16.28
N ARG A 71 5.28 4.96 -15.69
CA ARG A 71 4.01 5.10 -16.38
C ARG A 71 3.52 6.57 -16.45
N TYR A 72 3.84 7.36 -15.45
CA TYR A 72 3.42 8.76 -15.29
C TYR A 72 4.64 9.67 -15.06
N PRO A 73 5.47 9.89 -16.09
CA PRO A 73 6.77 10.55 -15.94
C PRO A 73 6.67 12.04 -15.56
N GLU A 74 5.53 12.68 -15.74
CA GLU A 74 5.33 14.07 -15.33
C GLU A 74 4.89 14.22 -13.86
N ALA A 75 4.35 13.16 -13.26
CA ALA A 75 3.90 13.20 -11.87
C ALA A 75 5.11 13.27 -10.91
N ARG A 76 4.95 14.03 -9.84
CA ARG A 76 5.99 14.18 -8.81
C ARG A 76 5.65 13.28 -7.63
N MET A 77 6.45 12.24 -7.44
CA MET A 77 6.19 11.23 -6.43
C MET A 77 7.24 11.27 -5.33
N VAL A 78 6.79 11.08 -4.08
CA VAL A 78 7.62 11.02 -2.89
C VAL A 78 7.22 9.80 -2.07
N SER A 79 8.20 9.02 -1.66
CA SER A 79 8.02 7.86 -0.76
C SER A 79 8.14 8.28 0.70
N LEU A 80 7.23 7.84 1.56
CA LEU A 80 7.32 8.00 3.02
C LEU A 80 7.27 6.63 3.69
N ASP A 81 8.22 6.37 4.55
CA ASP A 81 8.25 5.18 5.41
C ASP A 81 9.00 5.46 6.70
N ARG A 82 8.68 4.72 7.79
CA ARG A 82 9.44 4.79 9.04
C ARG A 82 10.77 4.04 8.96
N ALA A 83 10.82 2.98 8.14
CA ALA A 83 11.98 2.13 7.97
C ALA A 83 13.02 2.78 7.04
N GLU A 84 13.82 3.70 7.59
CA GLU A 84 14.88 4.41 6.84
C GLU A 84 15.80 3.44 6.10
N ARG A 85 16.07 2.27 6.69
CA ARG A 85 16.85 1.19 6.07
C ARG A 85 16.25 0.76 4.72
N MET A 86 14.93 0.59 4.65
CA MET A 86 14.24 0.19 3.42
C MET A 86 14.22 1.33 2.41
N LEU A 87 13.94 2.56 2.85
CA LEU A 87 13.95 3.74 1.98
C LEU A 87 15.32 3.95 1.29
N ARG A 88 16.42 3.67 1.99
CA ARG A 88 17.78 3.77 1.44
C ARG A 88 18.08 2.76 0.33
N MET A 89 17.30 1.66 0.23
CA MET A 89 17.42 0.66 -0.83
C MET A 89 16.70 1.07 -2.12
N GLY A 90 15.90 2.14 -2.08
CA GLY A 90 15.15 2.69 -3.20
C GLY A 90 15.76 3.96 -3.76
N ASP A 91 15.20 4.40 -4.89
CA ASP A 91 15.57 5.63 -5.59
C ASP A 91 14.49 6.71 -5.44
N GLY A 92 14.82 7.95 -5.81
CA GLY A 92 13.88 9.06 -5.86
C GLY A 92 13.73 9.85 -4.55
N ALA A 93 12.76 10.76 -4.53
CA ALA A 93 12.46 11.58 -3.37
C ALA A 93 11.81 10.74 -2.26
N ARG A 94 12.31 10.90 -1.04
CA ARG A 94 11.89 10.08 0.11
C ARG A 94 11.93 10.86 1.41
N ILE A 95 11.05 10.49 2.33
CA ILE A 95 10.92 11.06 3.67
C ILE A 95 10.92 9.91 4.66
N ALA A 96 11.85 9.90 5.60
CA ALA A 96 11.79 9.02 6.76
C ALA A 96 10.83 9.66 7.78
N GLY A 97 9.75 8.95 8.14
CA GLY A 97 8.75 9.50 9.05
C GLY A 97 7.73 8.45 9.47
N ASP A 98 7.19 8.65 10.68
CA ASP A 98 6.15 7.80 11.25
C ASP A 98 4.76 8.37 10.95
N VAL A 99 3.82 7.52 10.56
CA VAL A 99 2.43 7.91 10.29
C VAL A 99 1.69 8.41 11.53
N PHE A 100 2.17 8.09 12.73
CA PHE A 100 1.61 8.56 13.99
C PHE A 100 2.23 9.87 14.49
N VAL A 101 3.42 10.23 13.96
CA VAL A 101 4.08 11.52 14.14
C VAL A 101 4.13 12.23 12.80
N TRP A 102 2.96 12.52 12.26
CA TRP A 102 2.73 12.90 10.87
C TRP A 102 3.55 14.13 10.41
N PRO A 103 4.51 13.96 9.48
CA PRO A 103 5.44 15.03 9.13
C PRO A 103 4.97 15.87 7.92
N ILE A 104 3.80 15.60 7.37
CA ILE A 104 3.32 16.19 6.13
C ILE A 104 2.35 17.34 6.42
N ARG A 105 2.60 18.48 5.79
CA ARG A 105 1.74 19.67 5.96
C ARG A 105 0.38 19.47 5.30
N PRO A 106 -0.71 20.00 5.89
CA PRO A 106 -2.04 19.97 5.29
C PRO A 106 -2.03 20.50 3.84
N GLY A 107 -2.67 19.76 2.94
CA GLY A 107 -2.82 20.13 1.53
C GLY A 107 -1.51 20.33 0.77
N SER A 108 -0.45 19.67 1.18
CA SER A 108 0.85 19.81 0.50
C SER A 108 1.01 18.90 -0.72
N VAL A 109 0.19 17.87 -0.84
CA VAL A 109 0.16 16.94 -1.98
C VAL A 109 -1.22 16.88 -2.62
N ASP A 110 -1.30 16.48 -3.87
CA ASP A 110 -2.57 16.39 -4.57
C ASP A 110 -3.25 15.05 -4.25
N ILE A 111 -2.48 13.97 -4.20
CA ILE A 111 -2.97 12.62 -3.91
C ILE A 111 -2.06 11.94 -2.89
N VAL A 112 -2.67 11.25 -1.93
CA VAL A 112 -1.96 10.27 -1.07
C VAL A 112 -2.31 8.88 -1.56
N ILE A 113 -1.29 8.06 -1.78
CA ILE A 113 -1.45 6.63 -2.07
C ILE A 113 -0.86 5.79 -0.95
N CYS A 114 -1.36 4.58 -0.81
CA CYS A 114 -0.89 3.62 0.17
C CYS A 114 -1.11 2.21 -0.36
N SER A 115 -0.09 1.36 -0.32
CA SER A 115 -0.16 0.00 -0.85
C SER A 115 0.36 -1.01 0.16
N LEU A 116 -0.45 -2.06 0.44
CA LEU A 116 -0.06 -3.15 1.35
C LEU A 116 0.43 -2.64 2.73
N PHE A 117 -0.34 -1.78 3.36
CA PHE A 117 0.09 -1.13 4.58
C PHE A 117 -0.98 -1.09 5.69
N LEU A 118 -2.24 -0.78 5.36
CA LEU A 118 -3.26 -0.59 6.40
C LEU A 118 -3.59 -1.87 7.17
N HIS A 119 -3.35 -3.03 6.59
CA HIS A 119 -3.58 -4.31 7.25
C HIS A 119 -2.69 -4.55 8.48
N HIS A 120 -1.60 -3.82 8.65
CA HIS A 120 -0.74 -3.90 9.83
C HIS A 120 -1.34 -3.25 11.10
N PHE A 121 -2.44 -2.52 11.00
CA PHE A 121 -2.94 -1.67 12.07
C PHE A 121 -4.34 -2.06 12.54
N GLU A 122 -4.61 -1.85 13.83
CA GLU A 122 -5.95 -1.94 14.40
C GLU A 122 -6.88 -0.87 13.83
N ASP A 123 -8.18 -1.11 13.91
CA ASP A 123 -9.22 -0.28 13.30
C ASP A 123 -9.13 1.20 13.68
N GLU A 124 -8.86 1.52 14.96
CA GLU A 124 -8.73 2.89 15.42
C GLU A 124 -7.48 3.57 14.86
N ALA A 125 -6.37 2.84 14.77
CA ALA A 125 -5.15 3.33 14.14
C ALA A 125 -5.37 3.61 12.65
N VAL A 126 -6.10 2.74 11.93
CA VAL A 126 -6.46 2.96 10.51
C VAL A 126 -7.27 4.24 10.34
N ARG A 127 -8.25 4.52 11.23
CA ARG A 127 -9.01 5.79 11.17
C ARG A 127 -8.11 7.00 11.32
N ARG A 128 -7.19 6.97 12.29
CA ARG A 128 -6.21 8.07 12.50
C ARG A 128 -5.28 8.26 11.31
N ILE A 129 -4.76 7.17 10.76
CA ILE A 129 -3.88 7.19 9.58
C ILE A 129 -4.62 7.81 8.39
N LEU A 130 -5.85 7.36 8.11
CA LEU A 130 -6.65 7.91 7.00
C LEU A 130 -6.99 9.38 7.20
N ALA A 131 -7.22 9.84 8.45
CA ALA A 131 -7.42 11.26 8.73
C ALA A 131 -6.17 12.09 8.38
N HIS A 132 -4.97 11.63 8.73
CA HIS A 132 -3.72 12.27 8.32
C HIS A 132 -3.55 12.31 6.79
N PHE A 133 -3.91 11.22 6.09
CA PHE A 133 -3.85 11.17 4.63
C PHE A 133 -4.78 12.20 3.99
N GLU A 134 -6.02 12.30 4.49
CA GLU A 134 -6.97 13.30 3.99
C GLU A 134 -6.54 14.73 4.30
N GLU A 135 -5.94 14.96 5.47
CA GLU A 135 -5.38 16.26 5.80
C GLU A 135 -4.26 16.67 4.84
N ALA A 136 -3.40 15.76 4.44
CA ALA A 136 -2.31 16.02 3.51
C ALA A 136 -2.78 16.19 2.05
N ALA A 137 -3.80 15.43 1.64
CA ALA A 137 -4.28 15.40 0.26
C ALA A 137 -5.15 16.61 -0.09
N ARG A 138 -5.16 16.98 -1.37
CA ARG A 138 -6.07 17.99 -1.96
C ARG A 138 -7.23 17.36 -2.72
N GLU A 139 -6.99 16.24 -3.39
CA GLU A 139 -7.96 15.63 -4.29
C GLU A 139 -8.43 14.25 -3.83
N ALA A 140 -7.51 13.38 -3.45
CA ALA A 140 -7.87 11.99 -3.12
C ALA A 140 -6.86 11.29 -2.20
N VAL A 141 -7.40 10.30 -1.48
CA VAL A 141 -6.62 9.23 -0.84
C VAL A 141 -6.98 7.92 -1.53
N ILE A 142 -5.99 7.17 -1.99
CA ILE A 142 -6.17 5.91 -2.69
C ILE A 142 -5.35 4.83 -1.97
N VAL A 143 -6.04 3.82 -1.47
CA VAL A 143 -5.41 2.65 -0.83
C VAL A 143 -5.65 1.41 -1.69
N VAL A 144 -4.61 0.60 -1.87
CA VAL A 144 -4.73 -0.74 -2.46
C VAL A 144 -4.10 -1.73 -1.50
N ASP A 145 -4.91 -2.63 -0.96
CA ASP A 145 -4.45 -3.58 0.05
C ASP A 145 -4.91 -5.00 -0.26
N LEU A 146 -4.54 -5.95 0.57
CA LEU A 146 -4.95 -7.34 0.47
C LEU A 146 -6.44 -7.49 0.83
N HIS A 147 -7.06 -8.51 0.24
CA HIS A 147 -8.40 -8.97 0.60
C HIS A 147 -8.29 -10.26 1.41
N ARG A 148 -8.77 -10.28 2.66
CA ARG A 148 -8.82 -11.48 3.48
C ARG A 148 -9.77 -12.51 2.87
N HIS A 149 -9.18 -13.52 2.23
CA HIS A 149 -9.91 -14.57 1.54
C HIS A 149 -9.15 -15.91 1.65
N PRO A 150 -9.82 -17.06 1.83
CA PRO A 150 -9.14 -18.35 1.97
C PRO A 150 -8.23 -18.71 0.79
N LEU A 151 -8.65 -18.42 -0.44
CA LEU A 151 -7.84 -18.67 -1.64
C LEU A 151 -6.58 -17.78 -1.68
N ALA A 152 -6.70 -16.51 -1.25
CA ALA A 152 -5.54 -15.61 -1.14
C ALA A 152 -4.53 -16.15 -0.12
N ARG A 153 -5.02 -16.60 1.06
CA ARG A 153 -4.19 -17.20 2.10
C ARG A 153 -3.43 -18.42 1.63
N GLY A 154 -4.06 -19.27 0.82
CA GLY A 154 -3.46 -20.49 0.27
C GLY A 154 -2.57 -20.29 -0.95
N PHE A 155 -2.58 -19.12 -1.58
CA PHE A 155 -1.92 -18.89 -2.87
C PHE A 155 -0.39 -19.03 -2.80
N LEU A 156 0.28 -18.30 -1.91
CA LEU A 156 1.74 -18.35 -1.78
C LEU A 156 2.23 -19.73 -1.34
N PRO A 157 1.64 -20.39 -0.31
CA PRO A 157 1.98 -21.77 0.03
C PRO A 157 1.83 -22.75 -1.14
N ALA A 158 0.71 -22.67 -1.87
CA ALA A 158 0.43 -23.60 -2.98
C ALA A 158 1.37 -23.40 -4.19
N THR A 159 1.82 -22.17 -4.42
CA THR A 159 2.68 -21.83 -5.55
C THR A 159 4.16 -21.76 -5.19
N ARG A 160 4.53 -22.06 -3.94
CA ARG A 160 5.90 -21.85 -3.40
C ARG A 160 6.98 -22.43 -4.29
N PHE A 161 6.88 -23.70 -4.62
CA PHE A 161 7.92 -24.40 -5.39
C PHE A 161 7.92 -23.98 -6.86
N LEU A 162 6.73 -23.72 -7.43
CA LEU A 162 6.60 -23.33 -8.83
C LEU A 162 7.15 -21.92 -9.09
N ALA A 163 6.88 -20.99 -8.20
CA ALA A 163 7.28 -19.60 -8.34
C ALA A 163 8.61 -19.27 -7.62
N GLY A 164 9.13 -20.18 -6.80
CA GLY A 164 10.38 -20.01 -6.05
C GLY A 164 10.29 -18.93 -4.97
N TRP A 165 9.13 -18.81 -4.30
CA TRP A 165 8.97 -17.86 -3.20
C TRP A 165 9.89 -18.19 -2.03
N HIS A 166 10.55 -17.18 -1.48
CA HIS A 166 11.33 -17.33 -0.27
C HIS A 166 10.44 -17.79 0.91
N PRO A 167 10.91 -18.66 1.83
CA PRO A 167 10.10 -19.11 2.97
C PRO A 167 9.52 -17.99 3.81
N LEU A 168 10.30 -16.92 4.05
CA LEU A 168 9.85 -15.72 4.75
C LEU A 168 8.69 -15.05 4.02
N THR A 169 8.76 -14.89 2.70
CA THR A 169 7.68 -14.30 1.88
C THR A 169 6.39 -15.12 1.98
N VAL A 170 6.50 -16.45 2.01
CA VAL A 170 5.33 -17.33 2.17
C VAL A 170 4.72 -17.18 3.56
N HIS A 171 5.56 -17.16 4.60
CA HIS A 171 5.12 -17.01 5.99
C HIS A 171 4.41 -15.66 6.18
N ASP A 172 5.09 -14.55 5.87
CA ASP A 172 4.57 -13.21 6.06
C ASP A 172 3.34 -12.95 5.19
N GLY A 173 3.31 -13.49 3.96
CA GLY A 173 2.15 -13.37 3.09
C GLY A 173 0.88 -14.04 3.66
N VAL A 174 1.01 -15.13 4.42
CA VAL A 174 -0.12 -15.75 5.14
C VAL A 174 -0.58 -14.85 6.29
N ILE A 175 0.35 -14.29 7.06
CA ILE A 175 0.08 -13.34 8.16
C ILE A 175 -0.63 -12.11 7.60
N SER A 176 -0.09 -11.49 6.56
CA SER A 176 -0.66 -10.29 5.92
C SER A 176 -2.08 -10.53 5.41
N VAL A 177 -2.36 -11.71 4.80
CA VAL A 177 -3.73 -12.05 4.37
C VAL A 177 -4.65 -12.25 5.57
N ASN A 178 -4.20 -12.83 6.68
CA ASN A 178 -5.01 -12.97 7.90
C ASN A 178 -5.30 -11.61 8.54
N ALA A 179 -4.36 -10.67 8.47
CA ALA A 179 -4.48 -9.31 8.97
C ALA A 179 -5.29 -8.38 8.04
N ALA A 180 -5.46 -8.74 6.77
CA ALA A 180 -6.17 -7.94 5.78
C ALA A 180 -7.66 -7.77 6.11
N PHE A 181 -8.25 -6.70 5.59
CA PHE A 181 -9.68 -6.44 5.71
C PHE A 181 -10.51 -7.25 4.71
N THR A 182 -11.77 -7.48 5.06
CA THR A 182 -12.82 -7.81 4.11
C THR A 182 -13.46 -6.52 3.56
N PRO A 183 -14.15 -6.58 2.39
CA PRO A 183 -14.88 -5.41 1.88
C PRO A 183 -15.94 -4.87 2.85
N ALA A 184 -16.57 -5.74 3.62
CA ALA A 184 -17.60 -5.36 4.59
C ALA A 184 -17.00 -4.58 5.76
N GLU A 185 -15.92 -5.10 6.36
CA GLU A 185 -15.21 -4.43 7.46
C GLU A 185 -14.69 -3.06 7.04
N LEU A 186 -14.08 -2.96 5.87
CA LEU A 186 -13.52 -1.69 5.41
C LEU A 186 -14.62 -0.65 5.10
N ARG A 187 -15.80 -1.09 4.58
CA ARG A 187 -16.96 -0.20 4.40
C ARG A 187 -17.55 0.26 5.74
N GLN A 188 -17.59 -0.62 6.73
CA GLN A 188 -18.04 -0.27 8.07
C GLN A 188 -17.06 0.68 8.77
N LEU A 189 -15.76 0.46 8.59
CA LEU A 189 -14.71 1.28 9.17
C LEU A 189 -14.68 2.70 8.59
N VAL A 190 -14.89 2.81 7.26
CA VAL A 190 -14.83 4.08 6.50
C VAL A 190 -16.04 4.21 5.57
N PRO A 191 -17.26 4.52 6.10
CA PRO A 191 -18.51 4.51 5.32
C PRO A 191 -18.53 5.47 4.12
N ARG A 192 -17.76 6.56 4.18
CA ARG A 192 -17.65 7.57 3.11
C ARG A 192 -16.71 7.17 1.98
N ALA A 193 -15.93 6.11 2.17
CA ALA A 193 -14.99 5.64 1.16
C ALA A 193 -15.68 4.76 0.12
N ARG A 194 -15.19 4.84 -1.11
CA ARG A 194 -15.55 3.90 -2.16
C ARG A 194 -14.67 2.65 -2.03
N VAL A 195 -15.22 1.58 -1.49
CA VAL A 195 -14.51 0.31 -1.33
C VAL A 195 -14.88 -0.67 -2.44
N ARG A 196 -13.85 -1.23 -3.10
CA ARG A 196 -14.01 -2.22 -4.17
C ARG A 196 -13.11 -3.43 -3.97
N SER A 197 -13.60 -4.60 -4.33
CA SER A 197 -12.83 -5.84 -4.44
C SER A 197 -12.41 -6.07 -5.88
N HIS A 198 -11.17 -6.50 -6.09
CA HIS A 198 -10.59 -6.74 -7.41
C HIS A 198 -10.29 -8.24 -7.58
N TRP A 199 -11.22 -8.94 -8.17
CA TRP A 199 -11.07 -10.32 -8.57
C TRP A 199 -10.32 -10.44 -9.91
N PRO A 200 -9.47 -11.43 -10.15
CA PRO A 200 -9.10 -12.57 -9.28
C PRO A 200 -7.90 -12.29 -8.36
N TRP A 201 -7.43 -11.04 -8.28
CA TRP A 201 -6.17 -10.67 -7.63
C TRP A 201 -6.26 -10.59 -6.10
N PHE A 202 -7.45 -10.77 -5.52
CA PHE A 202 -7.68 -10.62 -4.08
C PHE A 202 -7.10 -9.31 -3.53
N ARG A 203 -7.34 -8.20 -4.26
CA ARG A 203 -7.03 -6.85 -3.81
C ARG A 203 -8.29 -6.13 -3.39
N LEU A 204 -8.16 -5.29 -2.34
CA LEU A 204 -9.14 -4.29 -1.98
C LEU A 204 -8.62 -2.92 -2.37
N SER A 205 -9.50 -2.06 -2.84
CA SER A 205 -9.20 -0.64 -2.92
C SER A 205 -10.17 0.17 -2.07
N LEU A 206 -9.65 1.24 -1.48
CA LEU A 206 -10.38 2.28 -0.81
C LEU A 206 -10.02 3.60 -1.48
N GLU A 207 -11.03 4.36 -1.92
CA GLU A 207 -10.89 5.68 -2.50
C GLU A 207 -11.69 6.67 -1.67
N LEU A 208 -11.03 7.70 -1.14
CA LEU A 208 -11.63 8.85 -0.49
C LEU A 208 -11.38 10.08 -1.37
N LYS A 209 -12.46 10.75 -1.76
CA LYS A 209 -12.36 12.06 -2.42
C LYS A 209 -12.27 13.13 -1.35
N VAL A 210 -11.25 13.96 -1.43
CA VAL A 210 -11.06 15.09 -0.53
C VAL A 210 -11.67 16.32 -1.22
N SER A 211 -12.75 16.87 -0.61
CA SER A 211 -13.31 18.14 -1.02
C SER A 211 -12.86 19.18 -0.01
N ARG A 212 -11.89 20.01 -0.37
CA ARG A 212 -11.60 21.22 0.42
C ARG A 212 -12.50 22.32 -0.07
N ALA A 213 -13.27 22.92 0.84
CA ALA A 213 -13.89 24.22 0.57
C ALA A 213 -12.77 25.19 0.17
N GLN A 214 -12.92 25.79 -0.98
CA GLN A 214 -12.04 26.88 -1.47
C GLN A 214 -12.21 28.11 -0.59
#